data_70126be4c09e5a7d63324b82d85226e9
#
_entry.id   70126be4c09e5a7d63324b82d85226e9
#
_cell.length_a   1.000
_cell.length_b   1.000
_cell.length_c   1.000
_cell.angle_alpha   90.00
_cell.angle_beta   90.00
_cell.angle_gamma   90.00
#
_symmetry.space_group_name_H-M   'P 1'
#
loop_
_entity.id
_entity.type
_entity.pdbx_description
1 polymer ?
#
loop_
_entity_poly.entity_id
_entity_poly.type
_entity_poly.pdbx_seq_one_letter_code
_entity_poly.pdbx_strand_id
1 'polypeptide(L)'
;MRRGWTRGTSFGWDAELPSALGIDVRHTDREVILARKDLSTADLKVSNVQASHFTTNCVIPTRIGTITIKRGWVSADIKIRGTRVRVVSTHLDGDCPDPAIQTAQSMELLQAAGATNLPLVFIGDFNSDPITGSTAAYGTLTAAGFTDAWGVAGVGPAFTCCQESFLLNPGSTLSRRIDLVLVRGDFAVLDIDVAGDESSDRTPSGLWPSDHAGVVATLRLPDPDDVVR
;
A
#
# COMPACT_ATOMS: atom_id res chain seq x y z
N MET A 1 -13.02 19.27 -16.42
CA MET A 1 -11.81 19.84 -15.78
C MET A 1 -10.88 18.68 -15.42
N ARG A 2 -9.65 18.67 -15.93
CA ARG A 2 -8.67 17.64 -15.53
C ARG A 2 -8.22 17.93 -14.09
N ARG A 3 -8.55 17.05 -13.16
CA ARG A 3 -8.04 17.13 -11.78
C ARG A 3 -6.54 16.85 -11.83
N GLY A 4 -5.73 17.82 -11.40
CA GLY A 4 -4.29 17.67 -11.41
C GLY A 4 -3.81 17.08 -10.08
N TRP A 5 -2.85 16.14 -10.16
CA TRP A 5 -2.18 15.53 -9.02
C TRP A 5 -0.76 16.06 -8.91
N THR A 6 -0.31 16.37 -7.70
CA THR A 6 1.12 16.56 -7.43
C THR A 6 1.74 15.22 -7.07
N ARG A 7 2.90 14.92 -7.67
CA ARG A 7 3.72 13.83 -7.17
C ARG A 7 4.08 14.11 -5.71
N GLY A 8 3.67 13.21 -4.83
CA GLY A 8 4.39 12.96 -3.60
C GLY A 8 5.75 12.35 -3.94
N THR A 9 6.60 12.15 -2.96
CA THR A 9 7.89 11.48 -3.14
C THR A 9 7.64 10.05 -3.60
N SER A 10 8.25 9.67 -4.71
CA SER A 10 8.37 8.26 -5.09
C SER A 10 9.71 7.77 -4.60
N PHE A 11 9.71 6.62 -3.94
CA PHE A 11 10.89 5.87 -3.61
C PHE A 11 10.86 4.56 -4.39
N GLY A 12 11.95 4.15 -4.99
CA GLY A 12 11.97 2.99 -5.86
C GLY A 12 13.27 2.21 -5.73
N TRP A 13 13.20 0.95 -6.03
CA TRP A 13 14.32 0.04 -6.13
C TRP A 13 14.48 -0.44 -7.56
N ASP A 14 15.73 -0.48 -8.02
CA ASP A 14 16.13 -0.98 -9.34
C ASP A 14 16.99 -2.24 -9.16
N ALA A 15 16.65 -3.33 -9.84
CA ALA A 15 17.52 -4.47 -10.01
C ALA A 15 17.95 -4.58 -11.46
N GLU A 16 19.26 -4.67 -11.68
CA GLU A 16 19.84 -5.05 -12.97
C GLU A 16 20.26 -6.51 -12.89
N LEU A 17 19.78 -7.33 -13.82
CA LEU A 17 20.23 -8.70 -13.99
C LEU A 17 21.25 -8.70 -15.12
N PRO A 18 22.55 -8.98 -14.85
CA PRO A 18 23.54 -9.15 -15.90
C PRO A 18 23.13 -10.35 -16.77
N SER A 19 22.98 -10.12 -18.04
CA SER A 19 22.45 -11.11 -18.97
C SER A 19 23.56 -11.92 -19.61
N ALA A 20 23.49 -13.23 -19.48
CA ALA A 20 24.25 -14.17 -20.31
C ALA A 20 23.87 -14.10 -21.81
N LEU A 21 22.80 -13.37 -22.15
CA LEU A 21 22.23 -13.23 -23.49
C LEU A 21 22.43 -11.84 -24.11
N GLY A 22 23.17 -10.93 -23.45
CA GLY A 22 23.38 -9.56 -23.94
C GLY A 22 22.14 -8.66 -23.83
N ILE A 23 21.17 -9.01 -22.97
CA ILE A 23 19.96 -8.21 -22.68
C ILE A 23 20.02 -7.79 -21.22
N ASP A 24 20.11 -6.51 -20.94
CA ASP A 24 19.99 -6.01 -19.57
C ASP A 24 18.50 -5.91 -19.20
N VAL A 25 18.13 -6.53 -18.07
CA VAL A 25 16.78 -6.45 -17.51
C VAL A 25 16.85 -5.62 -16.25
N ARG A 26 16.09 -4.53 -16.22
CA ARG A 26 15.93 -3.68 -15.05
C ARG A 26 14.51 -3.78 -14.53
N HIS A 27 14.36 -4.14 -13.28
CA HIS A 27 13.08 -4.08 -12.55
C HIS A 27 13.11 -2.90 -11.59
N THR A 28 12.04 -2.10 -11.60
CA THR A 28 11.89 -0.95 -10.68
C THR A 28 10.55 -1.05 -9.98
N ASP A 29 10.57 -1.10 -8.66
CA ASP A 29 9.40 -1.01 -7.80
C ASP A 29 9.33 0.37 -7.14
N ARG A 30 8.11 0.92 -6.91
CA ARG A 30 7.95 2.28 -6.38
C ARG A 30 6.72 2.41 -5.50
N GLU A 31 6.90 2.86 -4.27
CA GLU A 31 5.83 3.34 -3.41
C GLU A 31 5.59 4.84 -3.69
N VAL A 32 4.33 5.23 -3.81
CA VAL A 32 3.96 6.60 -4.18
C VAL A 32 2.74 7.08 -3.39
N ILE A 33 2.81 8.30 -2.88
CA ILE A 33 1.65 9.04 -2.38
C ILE A 33 1.36 10.20 -3.33
N LEU A 34 0.15 10.26 -3.85
CA LEU A 34 -0.34 11.36 -4.68
C LEU A 34 -1.35 12.19 -3.91
N ALA A 35 -1.19 13.50 -3.91
CA ALA A 35 -2.13 14.43 -3.30
C ALA A 35 -2.76 15.33 -4.37
N ARG A 36 -4.03 15.71 -4.17
CA ARG A 36 -4.74 16.66 -5.06
C ARG A 36 -4.06 18.02 -5.00
N LYS A 37 -3.76 18.59 -6.16
CA LYS A 37 -3.15 19.94 -6.28
C LYS A 37 -4.15 21.06 -6.61
N ASP A 38 -5.41 20.71 -6.84
CA ASP A 38 -6.48 21.65 -7.12
C ASP A 38 -7.13 22.21 -5.84
N LEU A 39 -6.71 21.73 -4.67
CA LEU A 39 -7.10 22.26 -3.37
C LEU A 39 -6.14 23.36 -2.92
N SER A 40 -6.67 24.35 -2.19
CA SER A 40 -5.84 25.37 -1.57
C SER A 40 -4.94 24.78 -0.47
N THR A 41 -3.82 25.45 -0.15
CA THR A 41 -2.95 25.04 0.97
C THR A 41 -3.61 25.19 2.35
N ALA A 42 -4.72 25.91 2.44
CA ALA A 42 -5.56 25.97 3.63
C ALA A 42 -6.40 24.70 3.79
N ASP A 43 -6.87 24.13 2.66
CA ASP A 43 -7.66 22.91 2.65
C ASP A 43 -6.81 21.63 2.72
N LEU A 44 -5.65 21.62 2.03
CA LEU A 44 -4.73 20.49 2.01
C LEU A 44 -3.28 20.96 1.92
N LYS A 45 -2.48 20.56 2.91
CA LYS A 45 -1.03 20.82 2.93
C LYS A 45 -0.26 19.54 3.25
N VAL A 46 0.65 19.17 2.35
CA VAL A 46 1.58 18.06 2.52
C VAL A 46 2.89 18.58 3.14
N SER A 47 3.43 17.85 4.10
CA SER A 47 4.67 18.17 4.80
C SER A 47 5.34 16.90 5.33
N ASN A 48 6.55 17.01 5.88
CA ASN A 48 7.31 15.93 6.53
C ASN A 48 7.31 14.64 5.70
N VAL A 49 7.65 14.77 4.43
CA VAL A 49 7.73 13.62 3.53
C VAL A 49 8.98 12.83 3.81
N GLN A 50 8.84 11.52 4.03
CA GLN A 50 9.92 10.58 4.30
C GLN A 50 9.76 9.35 3.44
N ALA A 51 10.86 8.67 3.15
CA ALA A 51 10.88 7.39 2.45
C ALA A 51 12.11 6.59 2.88
N SER A 52 11.95 5.27 2.95
CA SER A 52 13.07 4.37 3.26
C SER A 52 12.82 2.97 2.71
N HIS A 53 13.88 2.24 2.42
CA HIS A 53 13.83 0.78 2.31
C HIS A 53 13.74 0.16 3.70
N PHE A 54 13.17 -1.04 3.76
CA PHE A 54 13.36 -1.91 4.91
C PHE A 54 14.81 -2.39 4.98
N THR A 55 15.30 -2.65 6.18
CA THR A 55 16.61 -3.26 6.40
C THR A 55 16.55 -4.77 6.17
N THR A 56 15.41 -5.37 6.51
CA THR A 56 15.10 -6.76 6.24
C THR A 56 14.63 -6.93 4.80
N ASN A 57 15.39 -7.66 4.00
CA ASN A 57 15.11 -7.88 2.59
C ASN A 57 15.09 -9.37 2.26
N CYS A 58 14.29 -9.74 1.26
CA CYS A 58 14.35 -11.06 0.70
C CYS A 58 15.62 -11.24 -0.16
N VAL A 59 16.37 -12.28 0.12
CA VAL A 59 17.61 -12.61 -0.60
C VAL A 59 17.45 -13.96 -1.26
N ILE A 60 17.42 -13.99 -2.59
CA ILE A 60 17.20 -15.19 -3.39
C ILE A 60 18.53 -15.59 -4.05
N PRO A 61 19.15 -16.71 -3.65
CA PRO A 61 20.32 -17.23 -4.33
C PRO A 61 19.91 -17.80 -5.69
N THR A 62 20.67 -17.47 -6.72
CA THR A 62 20.51 -17.98 -8.08
C THR A 62 21.79 -18.63 -8.58
N ARG A 63 21.74 -19.32 -9.72
CA ARG A 63 22.93 -19.93 -10.33
C ARG A 63 23.97 -18.94 -10.80
N ILE A 64 23.57 -17.67 -11.02
CA ILE A 64 24.44 -16.61 -11.56
C ILE A 64 24.73 -15.50 -10.55
N GLY A 65 24.28 -15.65 -9.29
CA GLY A 65 24.47 -14.65 -8.25
C GLY A 65 23.29 -14.58 -7.30
N THR A 66 23.19 -13.51 -6.53
CA THR A 66 22.14 -13.29 -5.55
C THR A 66 21.26 -12.14 -5.98
N ILE A 67 19.94 -12.34 -5.95
CA ILE A 67 18.96 -11.28 -6.15
C ILE A 67 18.45 -10.84 -4.77
N THR A 68 18.50 -9.54 -4.49
CA THR A 68 17.92 -8.96 -3.28
C THR A 68 16.68 -8.16 -3.67
N ILE A 69 15.51 -8.58 -3.20
CA ILE A 69 14.26 -7.84 -3.36
C ILE A 69 14.17 -6.82 -2.23
N LYS A 70 14.20 -5.54 -2.59
CA LYS A 70 14.10 -4.45 -1.62
C LYS A 70 12.70 -3.87 -1.65
N ARG A 71 12.02 -3.93 -0.51
CA ARG A 71 10.73 -3.27 -0.28
C ARG A 71 10.94 -2.06 0.61
N GLY A 72 9.92 -1.22 0.74
CA GLY A 72 10.02 -0.01 1.54
C GLY A 72 8.69 0.68 1.80
N TRP A 73 8.79 1.94 2.17
CA TRP A 73 7.64 2.78 2.45
C TRP A 73 7.93 4.23 2.12
N VAL A 74 6.87 4.97 1.87
CA VAL A 74 6.85 6.43 1.81
C VAL A 74 5.80 6.96 2.75
N SER A 75 6.08 8.05 3.46
CA SER A 75 5.12 8.71 4.35
C SER A 75 5.05 10.20 4.11
N ALA A 76 3.90 10.79 4.45
CA ALA A 76 3.71 12.22 4.45
C ALA A 76 2.76 12.64 5.58
N ASP A 77 3.04 13.76 6.24
CA ASP A 77 2.08 14.40 7.12
C ASP A 77 1.18 15.31 6.28
N ILE A 78 -0.11 15.08 6.36
CA ILE A 78 -1.11 15.80 5.58
C ILE A 78 -1.99 16.59 6.55
N LYS A 79 -2.04 17.91 6.39
CA LYS A 79 -3.00 18.76 7.10
C LYS A 79 -4.20 19.00 6.20
N ILE A 80 -5.38 18.58 6.65
CA ILE A 80 -6.65 18.72 5.96
C ILE A 80 -7.58 19.54 6.84
N ARG A 81 -7.94 20.76 6.42
CA ARG A 81 -8.87 21.66 7.14
C ARG A 81 -8.58 21.79 8.64
N GLY A 82 -7.30 21.83 9.02
CA GLY A 82 -6.89 21.97 10.41
C GLY A 82 -6.35 20.69 11.03
N THR A 83 -6.95 19.54 10.76
CA THR A 83 -6.53 18.23 11.28
C THR A 83 -5.27 17.74 10.57
N ARG A 84 -4.30 17.24 11.33
CA ARG A 84 -3.07 16.64 10.78
C ARG A 84 -3.10 15.14 10.98
N VAL A 85 -2.83 14.41 9.91
CA VAL A 85 -2.73 12.95 9.87
C VAL A 85 -1.45 12.56 9.16
N ARG A 86 -0.90 11.38 9.43
CA ARG A 86 0.17 10.78 8.65
C ARG A 86 -0.40 9.70 7.74
N VAL A 87 -0.08 9.78 6.46
CA VAL A 87 -0.37 8.72 5.48
C VAL A 87 0.93 8.02 5.13
N VAL A 88 0.90 6.70 5.07
CA VAL A 88 2.03 5.84 4.72
C VAL A 88 1.59 4.89 3.62
N SER A 89 2.32 4.85 2.53
CA SER A 89 2.19 3.83 1.48
C SER A 89 3.36 2.87 1.58
N THR A 90 3.07 1.58 1.48
CA THR A 90 4.08 0.51 1.60
C THR A 90 3.74 -0.66 0.69
N HIS A 91 4.76 -1.45 0.37
CA HIS A 91 4.64 -2.77 -0.22
C HIS A 91 5.51 -3.72 0.60
N LEU A 92 4.88 -4.63 1.35
CA LEU A 92 5.61 -5.66 2.09
C LEU A 92 5.96 -6.83 1.16
N ASP A 93 6.99 -7.56 1.52
CA ASP A 93 7.42 -8.71 0.72
C ASP A 93 6.36 -9.83 0.73
N GLY A 94 6.02 -10.36 -0.46
CA GLY A 94 5.08 -11.47 -0.62
C GLY A 94 5.68 -12.66 -1.34
N ASP A 95 6.85 -12.48 -1.94
CA ASP A 95 7.48 -13.46 -2.82
C ASP A 95 8.59 -14.25 -2.13
N CYS A 96 9.01 -13.83 -0.93
CA CYS A 96 10.05 -14.52 -0.19
C CYS A 96 9.54 -15.86 0.33
N PRO A 97 10.31 -16.94 0.15
CA PRO A 97 9.98 -18.25 0.74
C PRO A 97 9.88 -18.23 2.27
N ASP A 98 10.56 -17.28 2.93
CA ASP A 98 10.51 -17.11 4.38
C ASP A 98 9.49 -16.02 4.76
N PRO A 99 8.32 -16.39 5.32
CA PRO A 99 7.30 -15.43 5.74
C PRO A 99 7.74 -14.54 6.92
N ALA A 100 8.84 -14.88 7.61
CA ALA A 100 9.39 -14.05 8.67
C ALA A 100 9.90 -12.70 8.14
N ILE A 101 10.35 -12.64 6.89
CA ILE A 101 10.76 -11.38 6.23
C ILE A 101 9.63 -10.37 6.25
N GLN A 102 8.43 -10.73 5.79
CA GLN A 102 7.27 -9.86 5.76
C GLN A 102 6.86 -9.39 7.17
N THR A 103 6.88 -10.31 8.14
CA THR A 103 6.59 -9.97 9.55
C THR A 103 7.61 -8.98 10.10
N ALA A 104 8.90 -9.17 9.83
CA ALA A 104 9.95 -8.24 10.25
C ALA A 104 9.78 -6.87 9.58
N GLN A 105 9.45 -6.80 8.29
CA GLN A 105 9.16 -5.55 7.59
C GLN A 105 7.95 -4.82 8.19
N SER A 106 6.90 -5.53 8.62
CA SER A 106 5.77 -4.90 9.32
C SER A 106 6.17 -4.27 10.67
N MET A 107 7.09 -4.90 11.40
CA MET A 107 7.65 -4.33 12.63
C MET A 107 8.54 -3.11 12.35
N GLU A 108 9.38 -3.15 11.32
CA GLU A 108 10.18 -2.00 10.90
C GLU A 108 9.28 -0.82 10.48
N LEU A 109 8.19 -1.09 9.75
CA LEU A 109 7.21 -0.07 9.36
C LEU A 109 6.61 0.63 10.59
N LEU A 110 6.23 -0.13 11.62
CA LEU A 110 5.71 0.41 12.88
C LEU A 110 6.74 1.28 13.61
N GLN A 111 7.99 0.84 13.65
CA GLN A 111 9.08 1.52 14.35
C GLN A 111 9.53 2.81 13.63
N ALA A 112 9.44 2.84 12.31
CA ALA A 112 9.85 3.98 11.49
C ALA A 112 8.67 4.92 11.20
N ALA A 113 7.87 4.59 10.20
CA ALA A 113 6.76 5.44 9.75
C ALA A 113 5.61 5.53 10.76
N GLY A 114 5.40 4.45 11.54
CA GLY A 114 4.39 4.36 12.59
C GLY A 114 4.74 5.06 13.91
N ALA A 115 5.99 5.48 14.10
CA ALA A 115 6.46 6.15 15.32
C ALA A 115 6.01 7.63 15.36
N THR A 116 4.74 7.86 15.60
CA THR A 116 4.13 9.18 15.70
C THR A 116 2.88 9.16 16.58
N ASN A 117 2.57 10.30 17.19
CA ASN A 117 1.30 10.53 17.90
C ASN A 117 0.19 11.04 16.96
N LEU A 118 0.50 11.29 15.68
CA LEU A 118 -0.54 11.65 14.72
C LEU A 118 -1.44 10.47 14.44
N PRO A 119 -2.72 10.71 14.15
CA PRO A 119 -3.58 9.71 13.54
C PRO A 119 -2.92 9.19 12.24
N LEU A 120 -2.96 7.88 12.03
CA LEU A 120 -2.24 7.18 10.97
C LEU A 120 -3.20 6.51 9.99
N VAL A 121 -2.86 6.60 8.71
CA VAL A 121 -3.46 5.81 7.65
C VAL A 121 -2.34 5.05 6.94
N PHE A 122 -2.34 3.74 7.01
CA PHE A 122 -1.48 2.86 6.24
C PHE A 122 -2.25 2.32 5.03
N ILE A 123 -1.66 2.44 3.85
CA ILE A 123 -2.22 1.98 2.57
C ILE A 123 -1.16 1.22 1.77
N GLY A 124 -1.59 0.28 0.95
CA GLY A 124 -0.71 -0.43 0.03
C GLY A 124 -0.93 -1.93 0.03
N ASP A 125 -0.02 -2.63 -0.66
CA ASP A 125 0.03 -4.08 -0.68
C ASP A 125 0.83 -4.61 0.52
N PHE A 126 0.09 -5.19 1.47
CA PHE A 126 0.70 -5.80 2.66
C PHE A 126 1.07 -7.26 2.45
N ASN A 127 0.68 -7.85 1.33
CA ASN A 127 0.89 -9.27 1.04
C ASN A 127 0.46 -10.22 2.18
N SER A 128 -0.36 -9.73 3.11
CA SER A 128 -0.86 -10.43 4.28
C SER A 128 -2.39 -10.44 4.26
N ASP A 129 -2.95 -11.58 3.90
CA ASP A 129 -4.39 -11.74 3.76
C ASP A 129 -5.05 -11.98 5.12
N PRO A 130 -5.90 -11.06 5.60
CA PRO A 130 -6.62 -11.21 6.86
C PRO A 130 -7.64 -12.34 6.87
N ILE A 131 -8.08 -12.83 5.71
CA ILE A 131 -9.07 -13.90 5.58
C ILE A 131 -8.42 -15.26 5.83
N THR A 132 -7.28 -15.49 5.17
CA THR A 132 -6.57 -16.77 5.27
C THR A 132 -5.56 -16.81 6.41
N GLY A 133 -5.15 -15.63 6.93
CA GLY A 133 -4.09 -15.54 7.94
C GLY A 133 -2.76 -16.04 7.40
N SER A 134 -2.48 -15.78 6.11
CA SER A 134 -1.32 -16.34 5.39
C SER A 134 0.02 -15.98 6.01
N THR A 135 0.10 -14.83 6.70
CA THR A 135 1.30 -14.37 7.42
C THR A 135 0.93 -13.64 8.71
N ALA A 136 1.90 -13.45 9.62
CA ALA A 136 1.68 -12.73 10.87
C ALA A 136 1.67 -11.19 10.73
N ALA A 137 1.98 -10.63 9.54
CA ALA A 137 2.12 -9.18 9.37
C ALA A 137 0.82 -8.43 9.66
N TYR A 138 -0.33 -8.89 9.15
CA TYR A 138 -1.63 -8.31 9.48
C TYR A 138 -1.91 -8.29 10.98
N GLY A 139 -1.71 -9.44 11.65
CA GLY A 139 -1.87 -9.57 13.10
C GLY A 139 -0.94 -8.65 13.88
N THR A 140 0.30 -8.46 13.42
CA THR A 140 1.29 -7.54 14.01
C THR A 140 0.78 -6.10 13.97
N LEU A 141 0.23 -5.66 12.83
CA LEU A 141 -0.29 -4.31 12.64
C LEU A 141 -1.56 -4.08 13.49
N THR A 142 -2.50 -5.03 13.48
CA THR A 142 -3.73 -4.92 14.29
C THR A 142 -3.44 -4.96 15.79
N ALA A 143 -2.48 -5.76 16.25
CA ALA A 143 -2.01 -5.76 17.64
C ALA A 143 -1.36 -4.43 18.05
N ALA A 144 -0.81 -3.67 17.10
CA ALA A 144 -0.29 -2.32 17.30
C ALA A 144 -1.37 -1.22 17.27
N GLY A 145 -2.65 -1.60 17.32
CA GLY A 145 -3.79 -0.69 17.41
C GLY A 145 -4.33 -0.20 16.08
N PHE A 146 -3.94 -0.81 14.95
CA PHE A 146 -4.56 -0.49 13.68
C PHE A 146 -5.90 -1.22 13.51
N THR A 147 -6.87 -0.49 12.99
CA THR A 147 -8.17 -1.01 12.57
C THR A 147 -8.18 -1.16 11.06
N ASP A 148 -8.58 -2.31 10.57
CA ASP A 148 -8.81 -2.56 9.16
C ASP A 148 -10.12 -1.88 8.73
N ALA A 149 -10.02 -0.92 7.81
CA ALA A 149 -11.18 -0.17 7.34
C ALA A 149 -12.24 -1.08 6.69
N TRP A 150 -11.82 -2.15 6.00
CA TRP A 150 -12.76 -3.11 5.43
C TRP A 150 -13.57 -3.85 6.50
N GLY A 151 -12.94 -4.21 7.61
CA GLY A 151 -13.63 -4.86 8.74
C GLY A 151 -14.68 -3.97 9.41
N VAL A 152 -14.64 -2.65 9.17
CA VAL A 152 -15.62 -1.69 9.75
C VAL A 152 -16.81 -1.45 8.83
N ALA A 153 -16.58 -1.19 7.53
CA ALA A 153 -17.62 -0.72 6.62
C ALA A 153 -17.72 -1.56 5.33
N GLY A 154 -16.81 -2.51 5.12
CA GLY A 154 -16.78 -3.31 3.90
C GLY A 154 -17.85 -4.40 3.86
N VAL A 155 -18.22 -4.81 2.65
CA VAL A 155 -19.18 -5.89 2.38
C VAL A 155 -18.51 -6.97 1.55
N GLY A 156 -18.61 -8.22 1.98
CA GLY A 156 -18.00 -9.36 1.28
C GLY A 156 -16.49 -9.49 1.48
N PRO A 157 -15.83 -10.34 0.69
CA PRO A 157 -14.41 -10.68 0.88
C PRO A 157 -13.42 -9.60 0.44
N ALA A 158 -13.80 -8.70 -0.49
CA ALA A 158 -12.95 -7.65 -1.07
C ALA A 158 -11.63 -8.17 -1.62
N PHE A 159 -11.68 -9.13 -2.47
CA PHE A 159 -10.46 -9.64 -3.08
C PHE A 159 -9.79 -8.58 -3.95
N THR A 160 -8.50 -8.37 -3.72
CA THR A 160 -7.69 -7.36 -4.42
C THR A 160 -6.59 -7.98 -5.28
N CYS A 161 -6.26 -9.25 -5.10
CA CYS A 161 -5.22 -9.98 -5.87
C CYS A 161 -5.70 -11.38 -6.26
N CYS A 162 -5.31 -11.95 -7.36
CA CYS A 162 -4.60 -11.40 -8.50
C CYS A 162 -5.31 -11.83 -9.77
N GLN A 163 -5.32 -10.98 -10.81
CA GLN A 163 -5.71 -11.37 -12.15
C GLN A 163 -4.61 -12.22 -12.79
N GLU A 164 -4.90 -12.89 -13.90
CA GLU A 164 -3.89 -13.66 -14.63
C GLU A 164 -2.77 -12.77 -15.19
N SER A 165 -1.58 -13.33 -15.35
CA SER A 165 -0.36 -12.60 -15.73
C SER A 165 -0.47 -11.77 -17.01
N PHE A 166 -1.34 -12.16 -17.96
CA PHE A 166 -1.56 -11.41 -19.19
C PHE A 166 -2.74 -10.45 -19.13
N LEU A 167 -3.47 -10.41 -18.01
CA LEU A 167 -4.63 -9.54 -17.78
C LEU A 167 -5.79 -9.75 -18.78
N LEU A 168 -5.85 -10.89 -19.44
CA LEU A 168 -6.83 -11.20 -20.50
C LEU A 168 -7.94 -12.15 -20.05
N ASN A 169 -7.91 -12.63 -18.80
CA ASN A 169 -8.93 -13.51 -18.24
C ASN A 169 -10.34 -12.90 -18.41
N PRO A 170 -11.33 -13.67 -18.87
CA PRO A 170 -12.66 -13.16 -19.20
C PRO A 170 -13.48 -12.72 -17.99
N GLY A 171 -13.25 -13.34 -16.83
CA GLY A 171 -13.82 -13.00 -15.53
C GLY A 171 -12.74 -12.71 -14.52
N SER A 172 -13.07 -12.03 -13.41
CA SER A 172 -12.11 -11.77 -12.33
C SER A 172 -11.63 -13.06 -11.68
N THR A 173 -10.33 -13.17 -11.46
CA THR A 173 -9.64 -14.27 -10.74
C THR A 173 -9.10 -13.85 -9.39
N LEU A 174 -9.44 -12.64 -8.94
CA LEU A 174 -9.06 -12.13 -7.63
C LEU A 174 -9.55 -13.07 -6.52
N SER A 175 -8.68 -13.44 -5.59
CA SER A 175 -8.96 -14.47 -4.58
C SER A 175 -8.33 -14.20 -3.21
N ARG A 176 -7.55 -13.11 -3.07
CA ARG A 176 -6.89 -12.70 -1.84
C ARG A 176 -7.14 -11.23 -1.58
N ARG A 177 -7.26 -10.85 -0.30
CA ARG A 177 -7.35 -9.45 0.12
C ARG A 177 -6.05 -9.03 0.78
N ILE A 178 -5.14 -8.46 0.02
CA ILE A 178 -3.79 -8.10 0.46
C ILE A 178 -3.48 -6.61 0.35
N ASP A 179 -4.25 -5.88 -0.45
CA ASP A 179 -4.23 -4.41 -0.50
C ASP A 179 -5.17 -3.88 0.57
N LEU A 180 -4.66 -3.14 1.54
CA LEU A 180 -5.40 -2.78 2.75
C LEU A 180 -5.38 -1.27 2.98
N VAL A 181 -6.43 -0.80 3.66
CA VAL A 181 -6.49 0.51 4.31
C VAL A 181 -6.61 0.28 5.81
N LEU A 182 -5.53 0.55 6.53
CA LEU A 182 -5.45 0.39 7.98
C LEU A 182 -5.36 1.75 8.64
N VAL A 183 -6.16 1.99 9.67
CA VAL A 183 -6.20 3.28 10.38
C VAL A 183 -5.89 3.11 11.86
N ARG A 184 -5.19 4.09 12.45
CA ARG A 184 -4.94 4.18 13.90
C ARG A 184 -5.21 5.59 14.38
N GLY A 185 -6.00 5.74 15.43
CA GLY A 185 -6.58 7.00 15.92
C GLY A 185 -8.07 7.08 15.61
N ASP A 186 -8.73 8.16 16.01
CA ASP A 186 -10.18 8.32 16.00
C ASP A 186 -10.78 8.61 14.61
N PHE A 187 -10.43 7.79 13.63
CA PHE A 187 -11.07 7.83 12.31
C PHE A 187 -12.46 7.17 12.36
N ALA A 188 -13.44 7.75 11.66
CA ALA A 188 -14.62 6.98 11.28
C ALA A 188 -14.52 6.54 9.82
N VAL A 189 -14.59 5.26 9.58
CA VAL A 189 -14.71 4.70 8.22
C VAL A 189 -16.17 4.86 7.79
N LEU A 190 -16.40 5.71 6.79
CA LEU A 190 -17.73 6.03 6.31
C LEU A 190 -18.16 5.12 5.17
N ASP A 191 -17.20 4.74 4.34
CA ASP A 191 -17.42 3.91 3.16
C ASP A 191 -16.10 3.28 2.73
N ILE A 192 -16.17 2.09 2.13
CA ILE A 192 -15.01 1.41 1.53
C ILE A 192 -15.49 0.48 0.43
N ASP A 193 -14.77 0.50 -0.69
CA ASP A 193 -15.09 -0.30 -1.86
C ASP A 193 -13.82 -0.75 -2.59
N VAL A 194 -13.97 -1.73 -3.47
CA VAL A 194 -12.93 -2.20 -4.39
C VAL A 194 -13.20 -1.62 -5.77
N ALA A 195 -12.16 -1.28 -6.51
CA ALA A 195 -12.24 -0.73 -7.86
C ALA A 195 -11.28 -1.48 -8.80
N GLY A 196 -11.76 -1.82 -9.97
CA GLY A 196 -10.99 -2.58 -10.95
C GLY A 196 -11.20 -4.10 -10.84
N ASP A 197 -12.22 -4.55 -10.14
CA ASP A 197 -12.57 -5.96 -9.90
C ASP A 197 -13.74 -6.45 -10.75
N GLU A 198 -14.50 -5.52 -11.36
CA GLU A 198 -15.65 -5.87 -12.21
C GLU A 198 -15.26 -6.00 -13.69
N SER A 199 -15.93 -6.87 -14.43
CA SER A 199 -15.69 -7.05 -15.86
C SER A 199 -15.91 -5.79 -16.70
N SER A 200 -16.70 -4.84 -16.19
CA SER A 200 -16.93 -3.50 -16.78
C SER A 200 -15.71 -2.58 -16.67
N ASP A 201 -14.77 -2.86 -15.76
CA ASP A 201 -13.55 -2.07 -15.57
C ASP A 201 -12.46 -2.40 -16.60
N ARG A 202 -12.67 -3.45 -17.36
CA ARG A 202 -11.74 -3.84 -18.43
C ARG A 202 -11.62 -2.74 -19.46
N THR A 203 -10.42 -2.55 -19.98
CA THR A 203 -10.17 -1.62 -21.10
C THR A 203 -10.97 -2.03 -22.34
N PRO A 204 -11.17 -1.13 -23.32
CA PRO A 204 -11.81 -1.48 -24.60
C PRO A 204 -11.10 -2.62 -25.37
N SER A 205 -9.80 -2.84 -25.10
CA SER A 205 -9.03 -3.96 -25.64
C SER A 205 -9.19 -5.27 -24.85
N GLY A 206 -10.00 -5.26 -23.78
CA GLY A 206 -10.30 -6.43 -22.97
C GLY A 206 -9.29 -6.75 -21.88
N LEU A 207 -8.36 -5.85 -21.58
CA LEU A 207 -7.37 -6.02 -20.49
C LEU A 207 -7.96 -5.56 -19.16
N TRP A 208 -7.66 -6.26 -18.08
CA TRP A 208 -7.82 -5.73 -16.73
C TRP A 208 -6.90 -4.53 -16.51
N PRO A 209 -7.29 -3.52 -15.70
CA PRO A 209 -6.46 -2.33 -15.44
C PRO A 209 -5.12 -2.66 -14.78
N SER A 210 -5.09 -3.70 -13.96
CA SER A 210 -3.95 -4.21 -13.20
C SER A 210 -4.21 -5.67 -12.83
N ASP A 211 -3.20 -6.38 -12.39
CA ASP A 211 -3.32 -7.68 -11.73
C ASP A 211 -3.86 -7.56 -10.29
N HIS A 212 -3.86 -6.35 -9.72
CA HIS A 212 -4.56 -6.03 -8.49
C HIS A 212 -5.75 -5.10 -8.73
N ALA A 213 -6.75 -5.18 -7.87
CA ALA A 213 -7.79 -4.18 -7.73
C ALA A 213 -7.40 -3.14 -6.68
N GLY A 214 -7.84 -1.90 -6.85
CA GLY A 214 -7.61 -0.81 -5.90
C GLY A 214 -8.62 -0.82 -4.77
N VAL A 215 -8.24 -0.32 -3.58
CA VAL A 215 -9.16 -0.09 -2.46
C VAL A 215 -9.43 1.41 -2.33
N VAL A 216 -10.70 1.79 -2.25
CA VAL A 216 -11.17 3.17 -2.08
C VAL A 216 -11.87 3.30 -0.75
N ALA A 217 -11.35 4.13 0.16
CA ALA A 217 -11.97 4.38 1.46
C ALA A 217 -12.34 5.85 1.65
N THR A 218 -13.50 6.11 2.22
CA THR A 218 -13.93 7.41 2.71
C THR A 218 -13.81 7.46 4.21
N LEU A 219 -12.89 8.28 4.70
CA LEU A 219 -12.59 8.42 6.13
C LEU A 219 -13.03 9.82 6.61
N ARG A 220 -13.72 9.88 7.74
CA ARG A 220 -13.87 11.10 8.51
C ARG A 220 -12.68 11.24 9.43
N LEU A 221 -12.00 12.39 9.35
CA LEU A 221 -10.84 12.68 10.18
C LEU A 221 -11.25 12.84 11.66
N PRO A 222 -10.32 12.56 12.59
CA PRO A 222 -10.48 12.93 13.99
C PRO A 222 -10.76 14.43 14.14
N ASP A 223 -11.49 14.80 15.21
CA ASP A 223 -11.65 16.21 15.52
C ASP A 223 -10.27 16.82 15.88
N PRO A 224 -9.96 18.03 15.41
CA PRO A 224 -8.71 18.71 15.77
C PRO A 224 -8.49 18.83 17.27
N ASP A 225 -9.56 18.96 18.05
CA ASP A 225 -9.50 19.10 19.52
C ASP A 225 -9.20 17.77 20.24
N ASP A 226 -9.40 16.63 19.60
CA ASP A 226 -9.12 15.29 20.14
C ASP A 226 -7.66 14.83 19.92
N VAL A 227 -6.95 15.46 18.98
CA VAL A 227 -5.55 15.13 18.62
C VAL A 227 -4.52 15.72 19.60
N VAL A 228 -4.92 16.59 20.52
CA VAL A 228 -4.03 17.37 21.42
C VAL A 228 -3.99 16.79 22.86
N ARG A 229 -4.63 15.66 23.12
CA ARG A 229 -4.66 15.03 24.44
C ARG A 229 -3.67 13.88 24.62
#